data_472e516fe07bdc9d8e8fae12c55e21a3
#
_entry.id   472e516fe07bdc9d8e8fae12c55e21a3
#
_cell.length_a   1.000
_cell.length_b   1.000
_cell.length_c   1.000
_cell.angle_alpha   90.00
_cell.angle_beta   90.00
_cell.angle_gamma   90.00
#
_symmetry.space_group_name_H-M   'P 1'
#
loop_
_entity.id
_entity.type
_entity.pdbx_description
1 polymer ?
#
loop_
_entity_poly.entity_id
_entity_poly.type
_entity_poly.pdbx_seq_one_letter_code
_entity_poly.pdbx_strand_id
1 'polypeptide(L)'
;QSGINLLQPSGVANWQLKDGAVQASAGDSDGAFLLSPASYADFELVVEFWASEDANSGVFLRCLDSTLINDKRCYEVNIFDQRPDPSYGTGAIVRVAKALQPMPKAGGHWNRFEISAKGTRLKVVLNGQVTADLDDSEFKQGPLALQWGKGVIKFRKVAIRPL
;
A
#
# COMPACT_ATOMS: atom_id res chain seq x y z
N GLN A 1 -9.40 -2.13 13.74
CA GLN A 1 -8.50 -3.06 14.40
C GLN A 1 -7.09 -2.85 13.84
N SER A 2 -6.12 -2.57 14.72
CA SER A 2 -4.72 -2.41 14.30
C SER A 2 -4.07 -3.77 14.22
N GLY A 3 -3.43 -4.08 13.08
CA GLY A 3 -2.88 -5.39 12.79
C GLY A 3 -1.38 -5.40 12.50
N ILE A 4 -0.65 -4.32 12.79
CA ILE A 4 0.78 -4.22 12.41
C ILE A 4 1.60 -5.40 12.93
N ASN A 5 1.36 -5.83 14.18
CA ASN A 5 2.09 -6.93 14.80
C ASN A 5 1.69 -8.31 14.28
N LEU A 6 0.59 -8.40 13.51
CA LEU A 6 0.10 -9.65 12.95
C LEU A 6 0.58 -9.88 11.51
N LEU A 7 1.26 -8.89 10.91
CA LEU A 7 1.74 -8.99 9.53
C LEU A 7 2.93 -9.97 9.47
N GLN A 8 2.97 -10.75 8.39
CA GLN A 8 3.98 -11.78 8.17
C GLN A 8 4.94 -11.35 7.07
N PRO A 9 6.28 -11.37 7.30
CA PRO A 9 7.21 -11.00 6.26
C PRO A 9 7.29 -12.03 5.13
N SER A 10 7.45 -11.52 3.90
CA SER A 10 7.71 -12.29 2.69
C SER A 10 8.77 -11.56 1.88
N GLY A 11 9.77 -12.29 1.38
CA GLY A 11 10.97 -11.69 0.80
C GLY A 11 11.92 -11.20 1.90
N VAL A 12 12.98 -10.52 1.49
CA VAL A 12 14.05 -10.10 2.41
C VAL A 12 14.12 -8.58 2.50
N ALA A 13 13.86 -8.07 3.68
CA ALA A 13 14.13 -6.69 4.05
C ALA A 13 14.48 -6.62 5.54
N ASN A 14 15.13 -5.53 5.93
CA ASN A 14 15.57 -5.31 7.31
C ASN A 14 14.45 -4.74 8.20
N TRP A 15 13.27 -5.34 8.12
CA TRP A 15 12.13 -4.89 8.92
C TRP A 15 12.48 -4.86 10.41
N GLN A 16 12.18 -3.75 11.06
CA GLN A 16 12.32 -3.66 12.51
C GLN A 16 11.23 -2.78 13.11
N LEU A 17 10.80 -3.13 14.31
CA LEU A 17 9.89 -2.31 15.08
C LEU A 17 10.69 -1.27 15.85
N LYS A 18 10.39 0.01 15.65
CA LYS A 18 11.09 1.12 16.29
C LYS A 18 10.15 2.31 16.47
N ASP A 19 10.07 2.83 17.69
CA ASP A 19 9.26 4.02 18.01
C ASP A 19 7.78 3.86 17.58
N GLY A 20 7.22 2.66 17.77
CA GLY A 20 5.82 2.38 17.44
C GLY A 20 5.55 2.18 15.94
N ALA A 21 6.57 2.13 15.11
CA ALA A 21 6.45 1.91 13.68
C ALA A 21 7.27 0.69 13.25
N VAL A 22 6.79 -0.05 12.25
CA VAL A 22 7.61 -1.03 11.55
C VAL A 22 8.25 -0.35 10.35
N GLN A 23 9.56 -0.52 10.20
CA GLN A 23 10.32 0.16 9.16
C GLN A 23 11.30 -0.74 8.45
N ALA A 24 11.60 -0.39 7.20
CA ALA A 24 12.65 -1.03 6.41
C ALA A 24 13.37 0.02 5.56
N SER A 25 14.67 -0.19 5.35
CA SER A 25 15.53 0.68 4.56
C SER A 25 16.45 -0.07 3.60
N ALA A 26 16.47 -1.40 3.68
CA ALA A 26 17.30 -2.24 2.82
C ALA A 26 16.69 -3.63 2.70
N GLY A 27 16.94 -4.26 1.57
CA GLY A 27 16.45 -5.61 1.28
C GLY A 27 16.87 -6.07 -0.10
N ASP A 28 16.27 -7.15 -0.56
CA ASP A 28 16.54 -7.70 -1.89
C ASP A 28 15.96 -6.82 -2.99
N SER A 29 16.59 -6.85 -4.17
CA SER A 29 16.16 -6.08 -5.35
C SER A 29 14.74 -6.45 -5.83
N ASP A 30 14.26 -7.65 -5.50
CA ASP A 30 12.91 -8.08 -5.86
C ASP A 30 11.85 -7.49 -4.92
N GLY A 31 12.28 -6.76 -3.89
CA GLY A 31 11.39 -6.19 -2.91
C GLY A 31 10.99 -7.16 -1.81
N ALA A 32 10.31 -6.66 -0.80
CA ALA A 32 9.82 -7.43 0.31
C ALA A 32 8.46 -6.93 0.75
N PHE A 33 7.70 -7.80 1.42
CA PHE A 33 6.32 -7.49 1.81
C PHE A 33 6.05 -7.91 3.24
N LEU A 34 5.11 -7.19 3.87
CA LEU A 34 4.45 -7.63 5.08
C LEU A 34 3.02 -8.02 4.70
N LEU A 35 2.65 -9.26 4.94
CA LEU A 35 1.39 -9.84 4.50
C LEU A 35 0.39 -9.97 5.65
N SER A 36 -0.89 -9.67 5.39
CA SER A 36 -1.94 -10.00 6.37
C SER A 36 -2.19 -11.50 6.38
N PRO A 37 -2.44 -12.10 7.58
CA PRO A 37 -2.79 -13.52 7.66
C PRO A 37 -4.18 -13.81 7.12
N ALA A 38 -5.08 -12.81 7.09
CA ALA A 38 -6.45 -12.97 6.63
C ALA A 38 -6.64 -12.35 5.25
N SER A 39 -7.67 -12.82 4.54
CA SER A 39 -8.15 -12.25 3.28
C SER A 39 -9.35 -11.35 3.55
N TYR A 40 -9.48 -10.30 2.73
CA TYR A 40 -10.56 -9.32 2.85
C TYR A 40 -11.20 -9.07 1.50
N ALA A 41 -12.52 -8.96 1.48
CA ALA A 41 -13.30 -8.61 0.28
C ALA A 41 -13.71 -7.14 0.32
N ASP A 42 -14.71 -6.82 1.15
CA ASP A 42 -15.15 -5.44 1.37
C ASP A 42 -14.58 -4.93 2.69
N PHE A 43 -14.01 -3.73 2.67
CA PHE A 43 -13.36 -3.18 3.86
C PHE A 43 -13.10 -1.69 3.76
N GLU A 44 -12.82 -1.10 4.91
CA GLU A 44 -12.19 0.21 5.03
C GLU A 44 -10.84 0.04 5.71
N LEU A 45 -9.81 0.67 5.18
CA LEU A 45 -8.43 0.51 5.62
C LEU A 45 -7.81 1.89 5.87
N VAL A 46 -7.13 2.02 6.99
CA VAL A 46 -6.31 3.20 7.30
C VAL A 46 -4.86 2.75 7.42
N VAL A 47 -3.97 3.43 6.68
CA VAL A 47 -2.54 3.19 6.76
C VAL A 47 -1.84 4.52 6.99
N GLU A 48 -1.11 4.64 8.10
CA GLU A 48 -0.24 5.79 8.35
C GLU A 48 1.19 5.38 8.07
N PHE A 49 1.85 6.16 7.21
CA PHE A 49 3.19 5.81 6.75
C PHE A 49 4.08 7.04 6.59
N TRP A 50 5.38 6.80 6.68
CA TRP A 50 6.43 7.77 6.34
C TRP A 50 7.29 7.16 5.24
N ALA A 51 7.59 7.94 4.21
CA ALA A 51 8.41 7.48 3.09
C ALA A 51 9.52 8.50 2.82
N SER A 52 10.73 8.02 2.50
CA SER A 52 11.76 8.90 1.94
C SER A 52 11.35 9.37 0.54
N GLU A 53 11.95 10.47 0.06
CA GLU A 53 11.60 11.01 -1.26
C GLU A 53 11.86 10.02 -2.40
N ASP A 54 12.86 9.15 -2.23
CA ASP A 54 13.23 8.12 -3.19
C ASP A 54 12.54 6.77 -2.96
N ALA A 55 11.59 6.70 -2.01
CA ALA A 55 10.95 5.44 -1.66
C ALA A 55 10.14 4.86 -2.82
N ASN A 56 10.20 3.54 -2.95
CA ASN A 56 9.28 2.75 -3.75
C ASN A 56 8.61 1.76 -2.81
N SER A 57 7.32 1.96 -2.59
CA SER A 57 6.50 1.17 -1.67
C SER A 57 5.08 1.08 -2.22
N GLY A 58 4.18 0.53 -1.45
CA GLY A 58 2.78 0.44 -1.83
C GLY A 58 1.96 -0.35 -0.82
N VAL A 59 0.66 -0.19 -0.95
CA VAL A 59 -0.34 -0.96 -0.20
C VAL A 59 -1.10 -1.80 -1.22
N PHE A 60 -0.99 -3.12 -1.09
CA PHE A 60 -1.58 -4.07 -2.03
C PHE A 60 -2.87 -4.63 -1.44
N LEU A 61 -3.92 -4.68 -2.24
CA LEU A 61 -5.27 -5.07 -1.83
C LEU A 61 -5.76 -6.25 -2.66
N ARG A 62 -6.59 -7.12 -2.03
CA ARG A 62 -7.27 -8.21 -2.74
C ARG A 62 -6.34 -9.07 -3.59
N CYS A 63 -5.17 -9.40 -3.04
CA CYS A 63 -4.18 -10.21 -3.75
C CYS A 63 -4.73 -11.62 -4.03
N LEU A 64 -4.36 -12.21 -5.18
CA LEU A 64 -4.84 -13.54 -5.56
C LEU A 64 -4.43 -14.60 -4.53
N ASP A 65 -3.20 -14.51 -4.03
CA ASP A 65 -2.70 -15.33 -2.94
C ASP A 65 -1.46 -14.68 -2.33
N SER A 66 -0.87 -15.32 -1.33
CA SER A 66 0.30 -14.79 -0.62
C SER A 66 1.64 -15.20 -1.22
N THR A 67 1.65 -15.99 -2.28
CA THR A 67 2.90 -16.56 -2.83
C THR A 67 3.62 -15.61 -3.78
N LEU A 68 2.87 -14.72 -4.44
CA LEU A 68 3.43 -13.76 -5.37
C LEU A 68 2.61 -12.46 -5.31
N ILE A 69 3.25 -11.39 -4.89
CA ILE A 69 2.64 -10.07 -4.74
C ILE A 69 3.20 -9.13 -5.82
N ASN A 70 2.33 -8.62 -6.69
CA ASN A 70 2.67 -7.59 -7.67
C ASN A 70 1.40 -6.91 -8.18
N ASP A 71 1.57 -5.91 -9.03
CA ASP A 71 0.47 -5.11 -9.58
C ASP A 71 -0.46 -5.86 -10.53
N LYS A 72 -0.03 -7.04 -11.01
CA LYS A 72 -0.85 -7.89 -11.89
C LYS A 72 -1.69 -8.89 -11.11
N ARG A 73 -1.42 -9.06 -9.83
CA ARG A 73 -2.09 -10.04 -8.96
C ARG A 73 -2.84 -9.39 -7.80
N CYS A 74 -2.73 -8.08 -7.67
CA CYS A 74 -3.37 -7.28 -6.62
C CYS A 74 -3.74 -5.92 -7.19
N TYR A 75 -4.56 -5.15 -6.44
CA TYR A 75 -4.60 -3.71 -6.60
C TYR A 75 -3.44 -3.11 -5.81
N GLU A 76 -2.54 -2.46 -6.51
CA GLU A 76 -1.40 -1.78 -5.87
C GLU A 76 -1.67 -0.29 -5.74
N VAL A 77 -1.96 0.17 -4.51
CA VAL A 77 -2.02 1.59 -4.19
C VAL A 77 -0.59 2.07 -3.98
N ASN A 78 -0.08 2.89 -4.90
CA ASN A 78 1.34 3.16 -5.00
C ASN A 78 1.84 4.23 -4.04
N ILE A 79 3.08 4.06 -3.58
CA ILE A 79 3.89 5.05 -2.85
C ILE A 79 5.22 5.14 -3.60
N PHE A 80 5.28 6.02 -4.60
CA PHE A 80 6.45 6.12 -5.48
C PHE A 80 6.47 7.50 -6.14
N ASP A 81 6.98 8.50 -5.42
CA ASP A 81 7.00 9.88 -5.90
C ASP A 81 7.82 10.06 -7.18
N GLN A 82 8.90 9.32 -7.32
CA GLN A 82 9.86 9.46 -8.42
C GLN A 82 9.64 8.46 -9.56
N ARG A 83 8.46 7.84 -9.60
CA ARG A 83 8.16 6.90 -10.70
C ARG A 83 8.36 7.61 -12.05
N PRO A 84 9.04 6.94 -13.04
CA PRO A 84 9.25 7.53 -14.38
C PRO A 84 7.96 7.99 -15.05
N ASP A 85 6.86 7.21 -14.93
CA ASP A 85 5.53 7.68 -15.31
C ASP A 85 4.82 8.19 -14.04
N PRO A 86 4.83 9.49 -13.76
CA PRO A 86 4.30 10.02 -12.51
C PRO A 86 2.79 9.89 -12.39
N SER A 87 2.06 9.67 -13.48
CA SER A 87 0.61 9.49 -13.42
C SER A 87 0.22 8.21 -12.69
N TYR A 88 1.10 7.21 -12.64
CA TYR A 88 0.93 5.99 -11.84
C TYR A 88 1.82 5.98 -10.60
N GLY A 89 2.29 7.14 -10.16
CA GLY A 89 3.05 7.29 -8.93
C GLY A 89 2.16 7.26 -7.69
N THR A 90 2.58 8.00 -6.66
CA THR A 90 1.91 8.01 -5.36
C THR A 90 0.43 8.33 -5.46
N GLY A 91 -0.41 7.48 -4.85
CA GLY A 91 -1.86 7.64 -4.82
C GLY A 91 -2.59 6.97 -5.98
N ALA A 92 -1.90 6.56 -7.03
CA ALA A 92 -2.48 5.80 -8.13
C ALA A 92 -2.75 4.35 -7.73
N ILE A 93 -3.60 3.68 -8.50
CA ILE A 93 -3.70 2.22 -8.47
C ILE A 93 -3.00 1.73 -9.74
N VAL A 94 -1.83 1.14 -9.59
CA VAL A 94 -0.94 0.82 -10.70
C VAL A 94 -1.66 -0.02 -11.76
N ARG A 95 -1.51 0.33 -13.04
CA ARG A 95 -2.17 -0.32 -14.18
C ARG A 95 -3.67 -0.03 -14.30
N VAL A 96 -4.33 0.40 -13.22
CA VAL A 96 -5.80 0.44 -13.14
C VAL A 96 -6.33 1.87 -13.15
N ALA A 97 -5.73 2.77 -12.36
CA ALA A 97 -6.20 4.14 -12.24
C ALA A 97 -5.05 5.10 -12.03
N LYS A 98 -4.90 6.06 -12.91
CA LYS A 98 -3.94 7.16 -12.73
C LYS A 98 -4.34 8.00 -11.53
N ALA A 99 -3.36 8.56 -10.82
CA ALA A 99 -3.62 9.46 -9.70
C ALA A 99 -4.40 10.68 -10.18
N LEU A 100 -5.47 11.02 -9.47
CA LEU A 100 -6.26 12.22 -9.75
C LEU A 100 -5.43 13.47 -9.44
N GLN A 101 -5.70 14.53 -10.19
CA GLN A 101 -4.98 15.80 -10.03
C GLN A 101 -5.48 16.57 -8.81
N PRO A 102 -4.60 17.33 -8.11
CA PRO A 102 -3.16 17.40 -8.36
C PRO A 102 -2.45 16.13 -7.87
N MET A 103 -1.41 15.68 -8.60
CA MET A 103 -0.67 14.48 -8.22
C MET A 103 0.06 14.70 -6.90
N PRO A 104 -0.19 13.84 -5.87
CA PRO A 104 0.40 14.05 -4.56
C PRO A 104 1.85 13.59 -4.49
N LYS A 105 2.56 14.10 -3.49
CA LYS A 105 3.89 13.63 -3.07
C LYS A 105 3.83 13.21 -1.61
N ALA A 106 4.46 12.10 -1.28
CA ALA A 106 4.42 11.52 0.06
C ALA A 106 5.76 11.61 0.80
N GLY A 107 6.86 11.91 0.11
CA GLY A 107 8.20 11.84 0.68
C GLY A 107 8.48 12.90 1.73
N GLY A 108 9.15 12.49 2.81
CA GLY A 108 9.69 13.40 3.81
C GLY A 108 8.75 13.76 4.95
N HIS A 109 7.57 13.16 5.04
CA HIS A 109 6.60 13.45 6.11
C HIS A 109 5.68 12.24 6.36
N TRP A 110 4.99 12.26 7.51
CA TRP A 110 3.97 11.26 7.79
C TRP A 110 2.73 11.52 6.95
N ASN A 111 2.13 10.43 6.46
CA ASN A 111 0.98 10.43 5.58
C ASN A 111 -0.09 9.49 6.09
N ARG A 112 -1.32 9.71 5.65
CA ARG A 112 -2.45 8.85 5.96
C ARG A 112 -3.19 8.49 4.68
N PHE A 113 -3.24 7.19 4.38
CA PHE A 113 -4.18 6.63 3.41
C PHE A 113 -5.48 6.26 4.11
N GLU A 114 -6.59 6.60 3.49
CA GLU A 114 -7.90 6.03 3.79
C GLU A 114 -8.37 5.36 2.51
N ILE A 115 -8.47 4.03 2.55
CA ILE A 115 -8.74 3.22 1.37
C ILE A 115 -10.01 2.42 1.64
N SER A 116 -10.93 2.40 0.68
CA SER A 116 -12.12 1.56 0.78
C SER A 116 -12.28 0.71 -0.48
N ALA A 117 -12.75 -0.53 -0.27
CA ALA A 117 -13.13 -1.44 -1.32
C ALA A 117 -14.51 -1.98 -0.96
N LYS A 118 -15.51 -1.68 -1.78
CA LYS A 118 -16.92 -2.08 -1.55
C LYS A 118 -17.47 -2.61 -2.88
N GLY A 119 -17.59 -3.93 -3.00
CA GLY A 119 -17.89 -4.56 -4.27
C GLY A 119 -16.82 -4.18 -5.30
N THR A 120 -17.22 -3.55 -6.40
CA THR A 120 -16.28 -3.07 -7.43
C THR A 120 -15.76 -1.67 -7.16
N ARG A 121 -16.31 -0.96 -6.16
CA ARG A 121 -15.93 0.44 -5.92
C ARG A 121 -14.65 0.53 -5.10
N LEU A 122 -13.63 1.15 -5.68
CA LEU A 122 -12.35 1.41 -5.03
C LEU A 122 -12.18 2.91 -4.85
N LYS A 123 -11.79 3.31 -3.65
CA LYS A 123 -11.52 4.73 -3.35
C LYS A 123 -10.27 4.85 -2.51
N VAL A 124 -9.40 5.75 -2.91
CA VAL A 124 -8.15 6.07 -2.21
C VAL A 124 -8.14 7.55 -1.86
N VAL A 125 -7.95 7.83 -0.58
CA VAL A 125 -7.77 9.19 -0.06
C VAL A 125 -6.39 9.26 0.58
N LEU A 126 -5.57 10.20 0.13
CA LEU A 126 -4.24 10.45 0.70
C LEU A 126 -4.22 11.85 1.31
N ASN A 127 -4.03 11.91 2.64
CA ASN A 127 -3.97 13.18 3.39
C ASN A 127 -5.19 14.08 3.10
N GLY A 128 -6.38 13.47 3.03
CA GLY A 128 -7.63 14.19 2.78
C GLY A 128 -7.93 14.47 1.32
N GLN A 129 -7.04 14.11 0.39
CA GLN A 129 -7.23 14.30 -1.05
C GLN A 129 -7.60 12.97 -1.71
N VAL A 130 -8.68 12.93 -2.47
CA VAL A 130 -9.05 11.75 -3.26
C VAL A 130 -8.05 11.60 -4.41
N THR A 131 -7.34 10.48 -4.44
CA THR A 131 -6.35 10.19 -5.49
C THR A 131 -6.83 9.14 -6.47
N ALA A 132 -7.81 8.30 -6.09
CA ALA A 132 -8.45 7.34 -6.99
C ALA A 132 -9.88 7.10 -6.51
N ASP A 133 -10.82 6.98 -7.45
CA ASP A 133 -12.22 6.71 -7.15
C ASP A 133 -12.89 6.13 -8.39
N LEU A 134 -13.08 4.80 -8.44
CA LEU A 134 -13.48 4.11 -9.67
C LEU A 134 -14.12 2.76 -9.37
N ASP A 135 -14.70 2.18 -10.39
CA ASP A 135 -15.17 0.80 -10.38
C ASP A 135 -14.18 -0.08 -11.15
N ASP A 136 -13.83 -1.21 -10.56
CA ASP A 136 -13.01 -2.24 -11.19
C ASP A 136 -13.35 -3.60 -10.58
N SER A 137 -13.46 -4.63 -11.40
CA SER A 137 -13.89 -5.96 -10.98
C SER A 137 -12.81 -7.04 -11.09
N GLU A 138 -11.56 -6.65 -11.32
CA GLU A 138 -10.48 -7.62 -11.57
C GLU A 138 -10.21 -8.51 -10.37
N PHE A 139 -10.11 -7.92 -9.17
CA PHE A 139 -9.86 -8.67 -7.95
C PHE A 139 -11.00 -8.49 -6.95
N LYS A 140 -11.45 -9.60 -6.34
CA LYS A 140 -12.63 -9.59 -5.46
C LYS A 140 -12.29 -9.71 -3.99
N GLN A 141 -11.24 -10.45 -3.66
CA GLN A 141 -10.81 -10.67 -2.28
C GLN A 141 -9.39 -11.18 -2.24
N GLY A 142 -8.74 -11.06 -1.12
CA GLY A 142 -7.42 -11.58 -0.88
C GLY A 142 -6.72 -10.88 0.27
N PRO A 143 -5.50 -11.33 0.59
CA PRO A 143 -4.70 -10.69 1.62
C PRO A 143 -4.28 -9.28 1.23
N LEU A 144 -3.89 -8.51 2.24
CA LEU A 144 -3.23 -7.22 2.10
C LEU A 144 -1.72 -7.41 2.16
N ALA A 145 -0.98 -6.53 1.51
CA ALA A 145 0.47 -6.49 1.64
C ALA A 145 0.98 -5.05 1.69
N LEU A 146 2.02 -4.82 2.48
CA LEU A 146 2.76 -3.58 2.55
C LEU A 146 4.15 -3.85 1.98
N GLN A 147 4.65 -2.96 1.12
CA GLN A 147 5.88 -3.19 0.35
C GLN A 147 7.07 -2.40 0.88
N TRP A 148 8.24 -3.02 0.86
CA TRP A 148 9.52 -2.33 0.73
C TRP A 148 10.13 -2.66 -0.63
N GLY A 149 10.40 -1.65 -1.46
CA GLY A 149 11.06 -1.82 -2.75
C GLY A 149 12.34 -1.01 -2.86
N LYS A 150 12.35 0.20 -2.30
CA LYS A 150 13.50 1.10 -2.32
C LYS A 150 13.32 2.19 -1.27
N GLY A 151 14.44 2.76 -0.81
CA GLY A 151 14.43 3.88 0.12
C GLY A 151 14.04 3.46 1.53
N VAL A 152 13.44 4.38 2.27
CA VAL A 152 12.96 4.15 3.64
C VAL A 152 11.45 4.23 3.67
N ILE A 153 10.84 3.22 4.26
CA ILE A 153 9.39 3.18 4.50
C ILE A 153 9.13 2.85 5.97
N LYS A 154 8.17 3.52 6.58
CA LYS A 154 7.73 3.27 7.95
C LYS A 154 6.22 3.21 7.97
N PHE A 155 5.67 2.22 8.67
CA PHE A 155 4.24 2.08 8.91
C PHE A 155 3.98 2.12 10.40
N ARG A 156 3.18 3.06 10.88
CA ARG A 156 2.86 3.17 12.32
C ARG A 156 1.43 2.78 12.65
N LYS A 157 0.54 2.75 11.66
CA LYS A 157 -0.84 2.32 11.85
C LYS A 157 -1.31 1.58 10.61
N VAL A 158 -1.85 0.39 10.81
CA VAL A 158 -2.56 -0.38 9.78
C VAL A 158 -3.82 -0.89 10.45
N ALA A 159 -4.95 -0.27 10.14
CA ALA A 159 -6.23 -0.61 10.75
C ALA A 159 -7.25 -0.94 9.66
N ILE A 160 -7.84 -2.12 9.75
CA ILE A 160 -8.83 -2.58 8.79
C ILE A 160 -10.16 -2.87 9.48
N ARG A 161 -11.23 -2.45 8.83
CA ARG A 161 -12.60 -2.75 9.24
C ARG A 161 -13.27 -3.52 8.11
N PRO A 162 -13.43 -4.84 8.25
CA PRO A 162 -14.23 -5.62 7.30
C PRO A 162 -15.69 -5.16 7.33
N LEU A 163 -16.30 -5.14 6.16
CA LEU A 163 -17.69 -4.70 6.00
C LEU A 163 -18.62 -5.89 5.72
#